data_7f33dd0a863b92af07f900d02c8212e6
#
_entry.id   7f33dd0a863b92af07f900d02c8212e6
#
_cell.length_a   1.000
_cell.length_b   1.000
_cell.length_c   1.000
_cell.angle_alpha   90.00
_cell.angle_beta   90.00
_cell.angle_gamma   90.00
#
_symmetry.space_group_name_H-M   'P 1'
#
loop_
_entity.id
_entity.type
_entity.pdbx_description
1 polymer ?
#
loop_
_entity_poly.entity_id
_entity_poly.type
_entity_poly.pdbx_seq_one_letter_code
_entity_poly.pdbx_strand_id
1 'polypeptide(L)'
;MAIAGKTALITGGSQGIGEAIARRLAAEGVAVGIVASSNLEKAQAVAASLPGAHAFAADVRDSAAVADLVGQATKTLGGIDILINSAGVFYPTPAGSTDEAAFDRMMDINVKGTWNAINAIAPQMKAQHRGWIINLGSVVATMGFGGYAVYCATKAAIVMMTRALAIELAPHGISVNCLSPGNTATPMNLDIRTNADLKPMLDVMTQRTPSGQTHSSAEDMANIVAFMVSDAARAMHGANILADEGFSAGM
;
A
#
# COMPACT_ATOMS: atom_id res chain seq x y z
N MET A 1 12.00 -10.64 14.19
CA MET A 1 11.63 -9.22 14.42
C MET A 1 10.46 -9.21 15.40
N ALA A 2 10.48 -8.39 16.44
CA ALA A 2 9.43 -8.44 17.47
C ALA A 2 8.18 -7.62 17.04
N ILE A 3 7.35 -8.21 16.19
CA ILE A 3 6.04 -7.63 15.81
C ILE A 3 4.86 -8.51 16.26
N ALA A 4 5.14 -9.67 16.85
CA ALA A 4 4.11 -10.56 17.38
C ALA A 4 3.23 -9.86 18.43
N GLY A 5 1.94 -10.16 18.42
CA GLY A 5 0.95 -9.56 19.32
C GLY A 5 0.47 -8.16 18.93
N LYS A 6 1.01 -7.55 17.85
CA LYS A 6 0.45 -6.33 17.26
C LYS A 6 -0.78 -6.65 16.42
N THR A 7 -1.52 -5.59 16.08
CA THR A 7 -2.70 -5.64 15.24
C THR A 7 -2.52 -4.77 14.01
N ALA A 8 -2.95 -5.23 12.84
CA ALA A 8 -2.80 -4.50 11.58
C ALA A 8 -4.12 -4.39 10.82
N LEU A 9 -4.39 -3.23 10.25
CA LEU A 9 -5.48 -3.00 9.28
C LEU A 9 -4.87 -2.75 7.90
N ILE A 10 -5.31 -3.51 6.88
CA ILE A 10 -4.69 -3.51 5.55
C ILE A 10 -5.75 -3.19 4.49
N THR A 11 -5.78 -1.96 3.99
CA THR A 11 -6.66 -1.62 2.86
C THR A 11 -6.12 -2.26 1.57
N GLY A 12 -7.02 -2.78 0.73
CA GLY A 12 -6.60 -3.54 -0.45
C GLY A 12 -5.91 -4.88 -0.10
N GLY A 13 -6.14 -5.42 1.10
CA GLY A 13 -5.50 -6.64 1.61
C GLY A 13 -6.01 -7.94 0.99
N SER A 14 -6.97 -7.91 0.09
CA SER A 14 -7.60 -9.10 -0.49
C SER A 14 -6.91 -9.65 -1.75
N GLN A 15 -5.83 -9.01 -2.21
CA GLN A 15 -5.05 -9.47 -3.37
C GLN A 15 -3.69 -8.76 -3.45
N GLY A 16 -2.78 -9.30 -4.28
CA GLY A 16 -1.51 -8.68 -4.66
C GLY A 16 -0.60 -8.35 -3.48
N ILE A 17 0.02 -7.17 -3.48
CA ILE A 17 0.95 -6.75 -2.42
C ILE A 17 0.26 -6.71 -1.06
N GLY A 18 -0.98 -6.20 -0.97
CA GLY A 18 -1.72 -6.13 0.29
C GLY A 18 -2.00 -7.50 0.90
N GLU A 19 -2.35 -8.49 0.09
CA GLU A 19 -2.51 -9.88 0.52
C GLU A 19 -1.19 -10.49 1.00
N ALA A 20 -0.10 -10.30 0.24
CA ALA A 20 1.21 -10.80 0.63
C ALA A 20 1.67 -10.20 1.98
N ILE A 21 1.41 -8.90 2.20
CA ILE A 21 1.67 -8.23 3.48
C ILE A 21 0.83 -8.86 4.59
N ALA A 22 -0.47 -9.11 4.36
CA ALA A 22 -1.34 -9.73 5.34
C ALA A 22 -0.82 -11.12 5.76
N ARG A 23 -0.44 -11.95 4.78
CA ARG A 23 0.14 -13.27 5.00
C ARG A 23 1.44 -13.21 5.78
N ARG A 24 2.32 -12.30 5.40
CA ARG A 24 3.62 -12.14 6.05
C ARG A 24 3.48 -11.67 7.50
N LEU A 25 2.63 -10.67 7.78
CA LEU A 25 2.41 -10.16 9.12
C LEU A 25 1.71 -11.21 10.01
N ALA A 26 0.73 -11.93 9.48
CA ALA A 26 0.07 -13.03 10.22
C ALA A 26 1.06 -14.14 10.58
N ALA A 27 1.98 -14.50 9.69
CA ALA A 27 3.04 -15.48 9.96
C ALA A 27 4.01 -15.05 11.08
N GLU A 28 4.14 -13.74 11.33
CA GLU A 28 4.92 -13.16 12.44
C GLU A 28 4.08 -12.98 13.73
N GLY A 29 2.82 -13.48 13.75
CA GLY A 29 1.96 -13.41 14.93
C GLY A 29 1.20 -12.08 15.10
N VAL A 30 1.02 -11.32 14.02
CA VAL A 30 0.17 -10.12 13.98
C VAL A 30 -1.26 -10.52 13.67
N ALA A 31 -2.25 -10.03 14.45
CA ALA A 31 -3.65 -10.16 14.09
C ALA A 31 -4.00 -9.16 12.97
N VAL A 32 -4.57 -9.65 11.86
CA VAL A 32 -4.75 -8.82 10.67
C VAL A 32 -6.21 -8.60 10.30
N GLY A 33 -6.58 -7.35 10.05
CA GLY A 33 -7.83 -6.94 9.42
C GLY A 33 -7.62 -6.71 7.93
N ILE A 34 -8.27 -7.52 7.10
CA ILE A 34 -8.16 -7.51 5.65
C ILE A 34 -9.34 -6.75 5.07
N VAL A 35 -9.08 -5.63 4.38
CA VAL A 35 -10.12 -4.78 3.83
C VAL A 35 -10.18 -4.91 2.32
N ALA A 36 -11.36 -5.29 1.79
CA ALA A 36 -11.71 -5.19 0.38
C ALA A 36 -12.61 -3.96 0.14
N SER A 37 -12.70 -3.47 -1.12
CA SER A 37 -13.54 -2.31 -1.43
C SER A 37 -15.04 -2.65 -1.40
N SER A 38 -15.46 -3.71 -2.10
CA SER A 38 -16.86 -4.14 -2.20
C SER A 38 -17.04 -5.65 -2.15
N ASN A 39 -16.03 -6.41 -2.54
CA ASN A 39 -16.10 -7.87 -2.55
C ASN A 39 -15.56 -8.44 -1.23
N LEU A 40 -16.47 -8.54 -0.23
CA LEU A 40 -16.13 -9.11 1.07
C LEU A 40 -15.66 -10.57 0.98
N GLU A 41 -16.18 -11.36 0.03
CA GLU A 41 -15.82 -12.77 -0.15
C GLU A 41 -14.33 -12.96 -0.42
N LYS A 42 -13.72 -12.06 -1.21
CA LYS A 42 -12.26 -12.10 -1.44
C LYS A 42 -11.46 -11.86 -0.14
N ALA A 43 -11.89 -10.91 0.67
CA ALA A 43 -11.25 -10.67 1.97
C ALA A 43 -11.46 -11.84 2.93
N GLN A 44 -12.66 -12.45 2.93
CA GLN A 44 -12.97 -13.63 3.73
C GLN A 44 -12.13 -14.84 3.33
N ALA A 45 -11.93 -15.07 2.02
CA ALA A 45 -11.11 -16.17 1.52
C ALA A 45 -9.66 -16.04 2.02
N VAL A 46 -9.09 -14.84 2.00
CA VAL A 46 -7.75 -14.59 2.53
C VAL A 46 -7.74 -14.75 4.06
N ALA A 47 -8.71 -14.16 4.77
CA ALA A 47 -8.79 -14.22 6.23
C ALA A 47 -8.94 -15.66 6.73
N ALA A 48 -9.76 -16.49 6.07
CA ALA A 48 -9.96 -17.90 6.43
C ALA A 48 -8.68 -18.75 6.35
N SER A 49 -7.68 -18.29 5.56
CA SER A 49 -6.38 -18.97 5.42
C SER A 49 -5.33 -18.52 6.43
N LEU A 50 -5.65 -17.54 7.30
CA LEU A 50 -4.68 -16.92 8.20
C LEU A 50 -5.17 -16.96 9.66
N PRO A 51 -4.33 -17.36 10.62
CA PRO A 51 -4.71 -17.40 12.02
C PRO A 51 -4.97 -15.98 12.54
N GLY A 52 -6.11 -15.79 13.25
CA GLY A 52 -6.46 -14.52 13.87
C GLY A 52 -6.79 -13.38 12.90
N ALA A 53 -7.07 -13.71 11.63
CA ALA A 53 -7.41 -12.72 10.62
C ALA A 53 -8.92 -12.48 10.55
N HIS A 54 -9.31 -11.24 10.26
CA HIS A 54 -10.68 -10.79 10.08
C HIS A 54 -10.87 -10.08 8.75
N ALA A 55 -12.03 -10.26 8.12
CA ALA A 55 -12.37 -9.63 6.85
C ALA A 55 -13.34 -8.47 7.04
N PHE A 56 -13.07 -7.38 6.32
CA PHE A 56 -13.90 -6.18 6.30
C PHE A 56 -14.12 -5.73 4.85
N ALA A 57 -15.15 -4.91 4.64
CA ALA A 57 -15.39 -4.23 3.37
C ALA A 57 -15.65 -2.75 3.61
N ALA A 58 -14.97 -1.89 2.85
CA ALA A 58 -15.24 -0.47 2.82
C ALA A 58 -14.69 0.15 1.52
N ASP A 59 -15.44 1.07 0.93
CA ASP A 59 -14.91 1.92 -0.13
C ASP A 59 -14.06 3.01 0.50
N VAL A 60 -12.77 3.00 0.23
CA VAL A 60 -11.81 3.97 0.80
C VAL A 60 -12.12 5.42 0.38
N ARG A 61 -12.90 5.63 -0.68
CA ARG A 61 -13.33 6.96 -1.14
C ARG A 61 -14.34 7.62 -0.19
N ASP A 62 -15.10 6.80 0.54
CA ASP A 62 -16.13 7.25 1.48
C ASP A 62 -15.53 7.35 2.90
N SER A 63 -15.36 8.59 3.36
CA SER A 63 -14.76 8.85 4.67
C SER A 63 -15.61 8.35 5.84
N ALA A 64 -16.95 8.32 5.70
CA ALA A 64 -17.84 7.79 6.74
C ALA A 64 -17.74 6.27 6.82
N ALA A 65 -17.76 5.58 5.67
CA ALA A 65 -17.55 4.13 5.61
C ALA A 65 -16.18 3.73 6.17
N VAL A 66 -15.13 4.53 5.93
CA VAL A 66 -13.80 4.28 6.48
C VAL A 66 -13.75 4.51 8.00
N ALA A 67 -14.44 5.53 8.51
CA ALA A 67 -14.52 5.75 9.95
C ALA A 67 -15.25 4.58 10.66
N ASP A 68 -16.34 4.11 10.09
CA ASP A 68 -17.09 2.94 10.59
C ASP A 68 -16.24 1.67 10.53
N LEU A 69 -15.50 1.46 9.44
CA LEU A 69 -14.54 0.37 9.30
C LEU A 69 -13.51 0.38 10.44
N VAL A 70 -12.86 1.53 10.69
CA VAL A 70 -11.85 1.66 11.74
C VAL A 70 -12.47 1.36 13.11
N GLY A 71 -13.69 1.84 13.38
CA GLY A 71 -14.43 1.54 14.62
C GLY A 71 -14.72 0.05 14.79
N GLN A 72 -15.15 -0.64 13.73
CA GLN A 72 -15.42 -2.08 13.75
C GLN A 72 -14.12 -2.88 13.93
N ALA A 73 -13.07 -2.55 13.15
CA ALA A 73 -11.79 -3.22 13.23
C ALA A 73 -11.13 -3.05 14.61
N THR A 74 -11.23 -1.85 15.20
CA THR A 74 -10.73 -1.58 16.57
C THR A 74 -11.42 -2.47 17.59
N LYS A 75 -12.74 -2.64 17.52
CA LYS A 75 -13.50 -3.53 18.43
C LYS A 75 -13.11 -4.99 18.24
N THR A 76 -12.96 -5.42 16.99
CA THR A 76 -12.70 -6.82 16.64
C THR A 76 -11.26 -7.23 16.97
N LEU A 77 -10.29 -6.37 16.72
CA LEU A 77 -8.86 -6.65 16.91
C LEU A 77 -8.35 -6.23 18.30
N GLY A 78 -9.15 -5.50 19.08
CA GLY A 78 -8.71 -4.94 20.38
C GLY A 78 -7.83 -3.69 20.27
N GLY A 79 -7.80 -3.06 19.12
CA GLY A 79 -6.98 -1.90 18.77
C GLY A 79 -6.36 -2.06 17.39
N ILE A 80 -5.70 -1.01 16.88
CA ILE A 80 -4.96 -1.07 15.61
C ILE A 80 -3.60 -0.40 15.83
N ASP A 81 -2.53 -1.19 15.75
CA ASP A 81 -1.14 -0.71 15.86
C ASP A 81 -0.55 -0.32 14.51
N ILE A 82 -0.94 -1.02 13.44
CA ILE A 82 -0.36 -0.91 12.11
C ILE A 82 -1.46 -0.61 11.10
N LEU A 83 -1.30 0.44 10.30
CA LEU A 83 -2.12 0.71 9.12
C LEU A 83 -1.28 0.53 7.86
N ILE A 84 -1.76 -0.31 6.94
CA ILE A 84 -1.17 -0.49 5.62
C ILE A 84 -2.14 0.04 4.57
N ASN A 85 -1.77 1.11 3.89
CA ASN A 85 -2.52 1.69 2.78
C ASN A 85 -2.04 1.08 1.46
N SER A 86 -2.67 -0.05 1.06
CA SER A 86 -2.37 -0.76 -0.17
C SER A 86 -3.52 -0.71 -1.20
N ALA A 87 -4.67 -0.16 -0.84
CA ALA A 87 -5.76 0.08 -1.80
C ALA A 87 -5.31 1.07 -2.89
N GLY A 88 -5.54 0.73 -4.15
CA GLY A 88 -5.17 1.58 -5.27
C GLY A 88 -5.61 1.01 -6.60
N VAL A 89 -5.63 1.87 -7.61
CA VAL A 89 -5.89 1.53 -9.02
C VAL A 89 -4.78 2.07 -9.91
N PHE A 90 -4.58 1.38 -11.03
CA PHE A 90 -3.57 1.68 -12.03
C PHE A 90 -4.17 1.43 -13.42
N TYR A 91 -4.20 2.44 -14.26
CA TYR A 91 -4.58 2.34 -15.66
C TYR A 91 -4.01 3.51 -16.46
N PRO A 92 -3.92 3.41 -17.80
CA PRO A 92 -3.42 4.50 -18.64
C PRO A 92 -4.29 5.75 -18.55
N THR A 93 -3.62 6.90 -18.60
CA THR A 93 -4.24 8.22 -18.60
C THR A 93 -3.52 9.11 -19.63
N PRO A 94 -3.64 8.79 -20.94
CA PRO A 94 -2.94 9.54 -21.97
C PRO A 94 -3.53 10.94 -22.11
N ALA A 95 -2.64 11.94 -22.27
CA ALA A 95 -3.05 13.33 -22.45
C ALA A 95 -3.92 13.52 -23.70
N GLY A 96 -5.01 14.25 -23.56
CA GLY A 96 -5.96 14.54 -24.63
C GLY A 96 -7.08 13.49 -24.83
N SER A 97 -7.01 12.32 -24.15
CA SER A 97 -8.04 11.27 -24.25
C SER A 97 -8.50 10.68 -22.92
N THR A 98 -7.95 11.12 -21.80
CA THR A 98 -8.41 10.73 -20.47
C THR A 98 -9.64 11.55 -20.09
N ASP A 99 -10.75 10.88 -19.73
CA ASP A 99 -11.95 11.55 -19.24
C ASP A 99 -11.80 11.97 -17.76
N GLU A 100 -12.65 12.92 -17.33
CA GLU A 100 -12.66 13.46 -15.98
C GLU A 100 -12.98 12.37 -14.93
N ALA A 101 -13.89 11.44 -15.25
CA ALA A 101 -14.28 10.38 -14.33
C ALA A 101 -13.12 9.39 -14.05
N ALA A 102 -12.29 9.10 -15.05
CA ALA A 102 -11.09 8.29 -14.86
C ALA A 102 -10.05 9.01 -14.01
N PHE A 103 -9.84 10.32 -14.25
CA PHE A 103 -8.98 11.15 -13.42
C PHE A 103 -9.44 11.16 -11.95
N ASP A 104 -10.71 11.52 -11.71
CA ASP A 104 -11.29 11.62 -10.37
C ASP A 104 -11.24 10.29 -9.64
N ARG A 105 -11.62 9.20 -10.30
CA ARG A 105 -11.58 7.87 -9.70
C ARG A 105 -10.18 7.50 -9.21
N MET A 106 -9.13 7.82 -9.98
CA MET A 106 -7.75 7.49 -9.59
C MET A 106 -7.30 8.35 -8.41
N MET A 107 -7.60 9.65 -8.43
CA MET A 107 -7.32 10.56 -7.32
C MET A 107 -8.08 10.17 -6.05
N ASP A 108 -9.36 9.86 -6.18
CA ASP A 108 -10.22 9.49 -5.05
C ASP A 108 -9.77 8.19 -4.38
N ILE A 109 -9.41 7.16 -5.17
CA ILE A 109 -8.98 5.89 -4.58
C ILE A 109 -7.57 6.00 -4.02
N ASN A 110 -6.60 6.47 -4.84
CA ASN A 110 -5.20 6.40 -4.48
C ASN A 110 -4.81 7.46 -3.43
N VAL A 111 -5.30 8.70 -3.57
CA VAL A 111 -4.89 9.82 -2.71
C VAL A 111 -5.88 10.02 -1.57
N LYS A 112 -7.15 10.32 -1.90
CA LYS A 112 -8.19 10.57 -0.90
C LYS A 112 -8.46 9.35 -0.04
N GLY A 113 -8.47 8.13 -0.63
CA GLY A 113 -8.64 6.87 0.11
C GLY A 113 -7.53 6.64 1.12
N THR A 114 -6.26 6.88 0.74
CA THR A 114 -5.12 6.83 1.67
C THR A 114 -5.28 7.83 2.81
N TRP A 115 -5.65 9.08 2.48
CA TRP A 115 -5.92 10.12 3.46
C TRP A 115 -7.06 9.74 4.42
N ASN A 116 -8.18 9.25 3.92
CA ASN A 116 -9.34 8.87 4.74
C ASN A 116 -8.97 7.81 5.79
N ALA A 117 -8.20 6.78 5.39
CA ALA A 117 -7.77 5.74 6.32
C ALA A 117 -6.83 6.29 7.41
N ILE A 118 -5.88 7.14 7.03
CA ILE A 118 -4.96 7.79 8.00
C ILE A 118 -5.74 8.71 8.94
N ASN A 119 -6.63 9.55 8.40
CA ASN A 119 -7.41 10.49 9.18
C ASN A 119 -8.33 9.79 10.19
N ALA A 120 -8.90 8.65 9.83
CA ALA A 120 -9.77 7.88 10.71
C ALA A 120 -9.00 7.19 11.86
N ILE A 121 -7.76 6.70 11.61
CA ILE A 121 -6.99 5.97 12.62
C ILE A 121 -6.13 6.87 13.51
N ALA A 122 -5.72 8.04 13.02
CA ALA A 122 -4.78 8.92 13.71
C ALA A 122 -5.21 9.30 15.14
N PRO A 123 -6.49 9.57 15.44
CA PRO A 123 -6.93 9.87 16.81
C PRO A 123 -6.64 8.73 17.79
N GLN A 124 -6.91 7.48 17.39
CA GLN A 124 -6.63 6.30 18.19
C GLN A 124 -5.12 6.12 18.41
N MET A 125 -4.32 6.18 17.35
CA MET A 125 -2.86 6.04 17.45
C MET A 125 -2.24 7.16 18.28
N LYS A 126 -2.72 8.40 18.18
CA LYS A 126 -2.30 9.53 19.03
C LYS A 126 -2.62 9.24 20.51
N ALA A 127 -3.82 8.73 20.82
CA ALA A 127 -4.22 8.41 22.21
C ALA A 127 -3.39 7.27 22.83
N GLN A 128 -2.97 6.28 22.03
CA GLN A 128 -2.13 5.17 22.50
C GLN A 128 -0.63 5.47 22.44
N HIS A 129 -0.22 6.67 21.94
CA HIS A 129 1.17 7.08 21.75
C HIS A 129 2.03 6.04 21.01
N ARG A 130 1.43 5.34 20.05
CA ARG A 130 2.09 4.26 19.29
C ARG A 130 1.33 4.02 17.98
N GLY A 131 2.09 3.83 16.88
CA GLY A 131 1.53 3.43 15.61
C GLY A 131 2.56 3.32 14.50
N TRP A 132 2.25 2.50 13.51
CA TRP A 132 3.00 2.37 12.27
C TRP A 132 2.05 2.54 11.09
N ILE A 133 2.34 3.49 10.22
CA ILE A 133 1.59 3.73 8.99
C ILE A 133 2.51 3.52 7.80
N ILE A 134 2.17 2.57 6.95
CA ILE A 134 2.90 2.30 5.72
C ILE A 134 1.98 2.58 4.54
N ASN A 135 2.41 3.50 3.70
CA ASN A 135 1.72 3.86 2.47
C ASN A 135 2.39 3.18 1.27
N LEU A 136 1.62 2.59 0.36
CA LEU A 136 2.13 2.05 -0.90
C LEU A 136 2.23 3.17 -1.95
N GLY A 137 3.47 3.64 -2.13
CA GLY A 137 3.86 4.52 -3.23
C GLY A 137 4.02 3.76 -4.55
N SER A 138 5.00 4.18 -5.32
CA SER A 138 5.52 3.50 -6.51
C SER A 138 6.83 4.19 -6.91
N VAL A 139 7.70 3.50 -7.64
CA VAL A 139 8.88 4.08 -8.28
C VAL A 139 8.51 5.30 -9.15
N VAL A 140 7.34 5.30 -9.79
CA VAL A 140 6.86 6.42 -10.61
C VAL A 140 6.48 7.68 -9.81
N ALA A 141 6.58 7.64 -8.48
CA ALA A 141 6.52 8.83 -7.65
C ALA A 141 7.77 9.72 -7.79
N THR A 142 8.89 9.15 -8.29
CA THR A 142 10.18 9.81 -8.43
C THR A 142 10.67 9.90 -9.87
N MET A 143 9.99 9.19 -10.79
CA MET A 143 10.29 9.18 -12.22
C MET A 143 9.01 9.29 -13.04
N GLY A 144 9.10 9.83 -14.25
CA GLY A 144 7.98 9.89 -15.19
C GLY A 144 7.71 8.54 -15.85
N PHE A 145 6.42 8.23 -16.08
CA PHE A 145 5.99 7.09 -16.87
C PHE A 145 4.97 7.55 -17.92
N GLY A 146 5.38 7.52 -19.21
CA GLY A 146 4.56 8.04 -20.31
C GLY A 146 3.19 7.32 -20.39
N GLY A 147 2.13 8.10 -20.62
CA GLY A 147 0.76 7.58 -20.67
C GLY A 147 0.11 7.31 -19.29
N TYR A 148 0.81 7.57 -18.17
CA TYR A 148 0.33 7.32 -16.80
C TYR A 148 0.48 8.55 -15.89
N ALA A 149 0.36 9.75 -16.47
CA ALA A 149 0.63 11.00 -15.74
C ALA A 149 -0.18 11.15 -14.45
N VAL A 150 -1.48 10.79 -14.45
CA VAL A 150 -2.34 10.88 -13.26
C VAL A 150 -1.87 9.88 -12.19
N TYR A 151 -1.52 8.66 -12.59
CA TYR A 151 -0.98 7.68 -11.64
C TYR A 151 0.34 8.16 -11.00
N CYS A 152 1.27 8.70 -11.79
CA CYS A 152 2.50 9.29 -11.27
C CYS A 152 2.20 10.41 -10.25
N ALA A 153 1.25 11.30 -10.57
CA ALA A 153 0.83 12.37 -9.68
C ALA A 153 0.24 11.84 -8.36
N THR A 154 -0.61 10.78 -8.42
CA THR A 154 -1.16 10.18 -7.20
C THR A 154 -0.07 9.59 -6.31
N LYS A 155 0.93 8.92 -6.89
CA LYS A 155 2.02 8.29 -6.14
C LYS A 155 3.00 9.31 -5.58
N ALA A 156 3.28 10.40 -6.30
CA ALA A 156 4.04 11.53 -5.78
C ALA A 156 3.32 12.22 -4.60
N ALA A 157 2.00 12.40 -4.70
CA ALA A 157 1.17 12.92 -3.61
C ALA A 157 1.26 12.06 -2.35
N ILE A 158 1.20 10.71 -2.48
CA ILE A 158 1.35 9.78 -1.36
C ILE A 158 2.73 9.92 -0.69
N VAL A 159 3.81 10.02 -1.47
CA VAL A 159 5.16 10.19 -0.93
C VAL A 159 5.28 11.50 -0.16
N MET A 160 4.76 12.61 -0.70
CA MET A 160 4.81 13.91 -0.01
C MET A 160 3.90 13.94 1.22
N MET A 161 2.70 13.36 1.14
CA MET A 161 1.79 13.20 2.28
C MET A 161 2.46 12.38 3.40
N THR A 162 3.18 11.32 3.07
CA THR A 162 3.96 10.52 4.03
C THR A 162 4.97 11.37 4.79
N ARG A 163 5.71 12.23 4.10
CA ARG A 163 6.71 13.13 4.73
C ARG A 163 6.06 14.16 5.67
N ALA A 164 4.97 14.79 5.22
CA ALA A 164 4.25 15.77 6.03
C ALA A 164 3.68 15.14 7.31
N LEU A 165 3.03 13.97 7.17
CA LEU A 165 2.46 13.24 8.29
C LEU A 165 3.52 12.66 9.24
N ALA A 166 4.69 12.31 8.74
CA ALA A 166 5.79 11.87 9.60
C ALA A 166 6.23 12.98 10.57
N ILE A 167 6.30 14.23 10.09
CA ILE A 167 6.62 15.39 10.94
C ILE A 167 5.51 15.62 11.98
N GLU A 168 4.25 15.55 11.55
CA GLU A 168 3.10 15.81 12.42
C GLU A 168 2.93 14.72 13.50
N LEU A 169 3.12 13.44 13.12
CA LEU A 169 2.74 12.30 13.97
C LEU A 169 3.89 11.72 14.78
N ALA A 170 5.15 11.98 14.44
CA ALA A 170 6.31 11.50 15.20
C ALA A 170 6.31 11.94 16.68
N PRO A 171 5.90 13.19 17.06
CA PRO A 171 5.79 13.58 18.47
C PRO A 171 4.79 12.74 19.27
N HIS A 172 3.89 12.02 18.60
CA HIS A 172 2.92 11.11 19.20
C HIS A 172 3.37 9.64 19.20
N GLY A 173 4.66 9.36 18.88
CA GLY A 173 5.17 7.99 18.82
C GLY A 173 4.67 7.18 17.59
N ILE A 174 4.20 7.87 16.53
CA ILE A 174 3.67 7.25 15.33
C ILE A 174 4.69 7.38 14.20
N SER A 175 5.08 6.24 13.61
CA SER A 175 5.97 6.19 12.45
C SER A 175 5.14 6.16 11.16
N VAL A 176 5.44 7.07 10.22
CA VAL A 176 4.79 7.11 8.90
C VAL A 176 5.86 6.99 7.83
N ASN A 177 5.79 5.93 7.01
CA ASN A 177 6.75 5.67 5.94
C ASN A 177 6.04 5.21 4.66
N CYS A 178 6.75 5.24 3.55
CA CYS A 178 6.27 4.82 2.25
C CYS A 178 7.16 3.70 1.69
N LEU A 179 6.55 2.64 1.18
CA LEU A 179 7.19 1.68 0.30
C LEU A 179 6.80 2.02 -1.13
N SER A 180 7.78 2.21 -1.99
CA SER A 180 7.61 2.50 -3.42
C SER A 180 8.12 1.34 -4.27
N PRO A 181 7.24 0.37 -4.59
CA PRO A 181 7.61 -0.75 -5.45
C PRO A 181 7.91 -0.31 -6.87
N GLY A 182 8.79 -1.05 -7.53
CA GLY A 182 8.90 -1.08 -8.98
C GLY A 182 7.85 -1.97 -9.62
N ASN A 183 8.25 -2.65 -10.68
CA ASN A 183 7.37 -3.59 -11.37
C ASN A 183 7.21 -4.88 -10.54
N THR A 184 6.11 -4.99 -9.81
CA THR A 184 5.83 -6.14 -8.94
C THR A 184 4.77 -7.03 -9.57
N ALA A 185 5.01 -8.35 -9.64
CA ALA A 185 4.09 -9.31 -10.22
C ALA A 185 2.82 -9.44 -9.37
N THR A 186 1.72 -8.84 -9.82
CA THR A 186 0.42 -8.81 -9.12
C THR A 186 -0.74 -8.92 -10.11
N PRO A 187 -1.97 -9.17 -9.66
CA PRO A 187 -3.15 -9.08 -10.54
C PRO A 187 -3.33 -7.72 -11.20
N MET A 188 -2.86 -6.62 -10.56
CA MET A 188 -3.01 -5.25 -11.07
C MET A 188 -2.32 -5.02 -12.43
N ASN A 189 -1.21 -5.72 -12.71
CA ASN A 189 -0.45 -5.60 -13.94
C ASN A 189 -0.43 -6.90 -14.76
N LEU A 190 -1.40 -7.81 -14.52
CA LEU A 190 -1.46 -9.09 -15.22
C LEU A 190 -1.56 -8.88 -16.74
N ASP A 191 -2.43 -7.99 -17.18
CA ASP A 191 -2.62 -7.69 -18.60
C ASP A 191 -1.31 -7.22 -19.25
N ILE A 192 -0.53 -6.37 -18.57
CA ILE A 192 0.77 -5.92 -19.08
C ILE A 192 1.74 -7.10 -19.21
N ARG A 193 1.75 -8.00 -18.24
CA ARG A 193 2.66 -9.17 -18.22
C ARG A 193 2.29 -10.26 -19.20
N THR A 194 1.02 -10.36 -19.60
CA THR A 194 0.51 -11.43 -20.47
C THR A 194 0.23 -10.97 -21.90
N ASN A 195 0.18 -9.67 -22.16
CA ASN A 195 -0.03 -9.12 -23.49
C ASN A 195 1.24 -9.22 -24.34
N ALA A 196 1.17 -10.03 -25.41
CA ALA A 196 2.28 -10.23 -26.32
C ALA A 196 2.77 -8.94 -27.01
N ASP A 197 1.87 -7.97 -27.25
CA ASP A 197 2.19 -6.69 -27.89
C ASP A 197 3.06 -5.80 -26.98
N LEU A 198 3.02 -6.02 -25.67
CA LEU A 198 3.81 -5.29 -24.69
C LEU A 198 5.15 -5.96 -24.36
N LYS A 199 5.41 -7.16 -24.91
CA LYS A 199 6.65 -7.88 -24.68
C LYS A 199 7.92 -7.06 -25.03
N PRO A 200 8.00 -6.33 -26.16
CA PRO A 200 9.18 -5.51 -26.45
C PRO A 200 9.44 -4.43 -25.41
N MET A 201 8.38 -3.82 -24.85
CA MET A 201 8.49 -2.86 -23.76
C MET A 201 9.04 -3.52 -22.50
N LEU A 202 8.54 -4.70 -22.13
CA LEU A 202 9.02 -5.45 -20.98
C LEU A 202 10.47 -5.89 -21.14
N ASP A 203 10.89 -6.30 -22.33
CA ASP A 203 12.27 -6.67 -22.64
C ASP A 203 13.23 -5.46 -22.44
N VAL A 204 12.81 -4.26 -22.88
CA VAL A 204 13.56 -3.02 -22.64
C VAL A 204 13.63 -2.69 -21.14
N MET A 205 12.52 -2.84 -20.42
CA MET A 205 12.52 -2.63 -18.97
C MET A 205 13.47 -3.61 -18.27
N THR A 206 13.48 -4.89 -18.66
CA THR A 206 14.40 -5.90 -18.13
C THR A 206 15.85 -5.52 -18.35
N GLN A 207 16.20 -5.11 -19.59
CA GLN A 207 17.57 -4.70 -19.92
C GLN A 207 18.03 -3.48 -19.13
N ARG A 208 17.12 -2.58 -18.77
CA ARG A 208 17.38 -1.38 -17.96
C ARG A 208 17.41 -1.65 -16.46
N THR A 209 16.94 -2.82 -16.02
CA THR A 209 16.91 -3.19 -14.61
C THR A 209 18.22 -3.86 -14.20
N PRO A 210 19.03 -3.25 -13.31
CA PRO A 210 20.37 -3.76 -12.98
C PRO A 210 20.41 -5.19 -12.44
N SER A 211 19.37 -5.63 -11.72
CA SER A 211 19.27 -7.03 -11.23
C SER A 211 19.01 -8.04 -12.34
N GLY A 212 18.59 -7.59 -13.53
CA GLY A 212 18.12 -8.45 -14.61
C GLY A 212 16.73 -9.06 -14.36
N GLN A 213 16.06 -8.70 -13.27
CA GLN A 213 14.72 -9.14 -12.93
C GLN A 213 13.69 -8.11 -13.42
N THR A 214 12.78 -8.52 -14.31
CA THR A 214 11.70 -7.62 -14.78
C THR A 214 10.71 -7.27 -13.68
N HIS A 215 10.52 -8.19 -12.73
CA HIS A 215 9.50 -8.10 -11.69
C HIS A 215 10.04 -8.60 -10.37
N SER A 216 9.82 -7.83 -9.30
CA SER A 216 9.90 -8.35 -7.93
C SER A 216 8.64 -9.16 -7.61
N SER A 217 8.70 -10.01 -6.59
CA SER A 217 7.53 -10.69 -6.05
C SER A 217 6.74 -9.80 -5.06
N ALA A 218 5.48 -10.13 -4.83
CA ALA A 218 4.70 -9.48 -3.78
C ALA A 218 5.23 -9.83 -2.38
N GLU A 219 5.85 -10.99 -2.22
CA GLU A 219 6.51 -11.45 -1.01
C GLU A 219 7.74 -10.60 -0.66
N ASP A 220 8.51 -10.14 -1.65
CA ASP A 220 9.63 -9.22 -1.41
C ASP A 220 9.13 -7.91 -0.80
N MET A 221 8.03 -7.37 -1.34
CA MET A 221 7.39 -6.17 -0.79
C MET A 221 6.90 -6.40 0.64
N ALA A 222 6.30 -7.55 0.92
CA ALA A 222 5.82 -7.92 2.24
C ALA A 222 6.95 -8.07 3.27
N ASN A 223 8.10 -8.61 2.86
CA ASN A 223 9.29 -8.71 3.73
C ASN A 223 9.83 -7.33 4.13
N ILE A 224 9.86 -6.39 3.19
CA ILE A 224 10.26 -5.00 3.46
C ILE A 224 9.27 -4.35 4.44
N VAL A 225 7.96 -4.51 4.23
CA VAL A 225 6.95 -3.95 5.15
C VAL A 225 7.08 -4.55 6.55
N ALA A 226 7.31 -5.86 6.69
CA ALA A 226 7.53 -6.49 7.99
C ALA A 226 8.72 -5.89 8.73
N PHE A 227 9.81 -5.55 8.03
CA PHE A 227 10.93 -4.79 8.59
C PHE A 227 10.48 -3.38 9.00
N MET A 228 9.78 -2.64 8.11
CA MET A 228 9.38 -1.24 8.35
C MET A 228 8.46 -1.06 9.56
N VAL A 229 7.68 -2.06 9.95
CA VAL A 229 6.79 -2.03 11.13
C VAL A 229 7.41 -2.67 12.37
N SER A 230 8.67 -3.06 12.31
CA SER A 230 9.42 -3.63 13.43
C SER A 230 10.24 -2.57 14.18
N ASP A 231 10.66 -2.92 15.39
CA ASP A 231 11.54 -2.08 16.20
C ASP A 231 12.92 -1.82 15.54
N ALA A 232 13.34 -2.68 14.61
CA ALA A 232 14.56 -2.49 13.84
C ALA A 232 14.50 -1.24 12.93
N ALA A 233 13.28 -0.82 12.54
CA ALA A 233 13.04 0.38 11.72
C ALA A 233 12.64 1.61 12.56
N ARG A 234 12.78 1.60 13.88
CA ARG A 234 12.28 2.67 14.79
C ARG A 234 12.78 4.08 14.46
N ALA A 235 13.92 4.19 13.79
CA ALA A 235 14.49 5.49 13.40
C ALA A 235 13.92 6.01 12.05
N MET A 236 13.04 5.24 11.39
CA MET A 236 12.51 5.61 10.09
C MET A 236 11.20 6.40 10.25
N HIS A 237 11.24 7.67 9.85
CA HIS A 237 10.08 8.57 9.80
C HIS A 237 10.14 9.38 8.50
N GLY A 238 9.10 9.29 7.68
CA GLY A 238 9.01 9.98 6.39
C GLY A 238 9.88 9.39 5.28
N ALA A 239 10.42 8.18 5.50
CA ALA A 239 11.22 7.50 4.49
C ALA A 239 10.35 7.05 3.31
N ASN A 240 10.92 7.14 2.11
CA ASN A 240 10.39 6.51 0.90
C ASN A 240 11.40 5.45 0.45
N ILE A 241 11.07 4.18 0.67
CA ILE A 241 11.92 3.05 0.27
C ILE A 241 11.55 2.63 -1.15
N LEU A 242 12.50 2.79 -2.07
CA LEU A 242 12.40 2.25 -3.42
C LEU A 242 12.78 0.76 -3.40
N ALA A 243 11.90 -0.09 -3.91
CA ALA A 243 12.09 -1.52 -4.05
C ALA A 243 11.75 -1.93 -5.49
N ASP A 244 12.69 -1.72 -6.40
CA ASP A 244 12.48 -1.69 -7.84
C ASP A 244 13.58 -2.41 -8.64
N GLU A 245 14.31 -3.32 -8.01
CA GLU A 245 15.39 -4.07 -8.64
C GLU A 245 16.53 -3.19 -9.19
N GLY A 246 16.59 -1.93 -8.71
CA GLY A 246 17.55 -0.94 -9.18
C GLY A 246 17.11 -0.18 -10.44
N PHE A 247 15.86 -0.38 -10.90
CA PHE A 247 15.36 0.23 -12.14
C PHE A 247 15.51 1.76 -12.17
N SER A 248 15.25 2.44 -11.04
CA SER A 248 15.37 3.90 -10.94
C SER A 248 16.76 4.40 -10.54
N ALA A 249 17.69 3.53 -10.16
CA ALA A 249 19.02 3.95 -9.69
C ALA A 249 19.94 4.47 -10.80
N GLY A 250 19.66 4.13 -12.03
CA GLY A 250 20.46 4.49 -13.22
C GLY A 250 19.84 5.62 -14.06
N MET A 251 18.90 6.41 -13.53
CA MET A 251 18.22 7.48 -14.25
C MET A 251 18.58 8.85 -13.70
#